data_e2c98001788744a0beda873559e3b1c2
#
_entry.id   e2c98001788744a0beda873559e3b1c2
#
_cell.length_a   1.000
_cell.length_b   1.000
_cell.length_c   1.000
_cell.angle_alpha   90.00
_cell.angle_beta   90.00
_cell.angle_gamma   90.00
#
_symmetry.space_group_name_H-M   'P 1'
#
loop_
_entity.id
_entity.type
_entity.pdbx_description
1 polymer ?
#
loop_
_entity_poly.entity_id
_entity_poly.type
_entity_poly.pdbx_seq_one_letter_code
_entity_poly.pdbx_strand_id
1 'polypeptide(L)'
;MKKYLLSLASAMMVCACVQAQTPREDFRHDVNLSGSNYVAYRGPQKKLTPAPKGYTPFYLSHYGRHGSRYMIGNAAYDVPYYALLKADSAGMLTVKGKDVLRRVTLIRQEAQGRDGELTPLGALQHQGITRRMIERFPAIFAGKTNIEARSTVVIRCILSMENGLQQLLRINPQLHVFHDASYHDMYYMNQDDKHLDSLKNCPARKEAMKILMSKHDNYKHSMQGLFSDSVWADKNINLRDLSHKLFKMACSIQGTELRGKVSLYDLFNEDEIYDNWVITNASWQMNYGYAPATGNVQPYSQRNLLRNIIQQADSCLALEHPGATLRYGHDTMVTPLTCLLDLNGYGEEITNPDEIAQKWFDYKITPMATNIQFVFYRKNKNDKDVIFKVLLNEDEATLPIKTDMAPYYHWKDFKAYYMKKLSNYNK
;
A
#
# COMPACT_ATOMS: atom_id res chain seq x y z
N MET A 1 -63.89 -24.15 28.62
CA MET A 1 -63.06 -24.53 27.48
C MET A 1 -62.50 -23.28 26.85
N LYS A 2 -61.24 -22.92 27.16
CA LYS A 2 -60.55 -21.75 26.58
C LYS A 2 -59.53 -22.29 25.58
N LYS A 3 -59.70 -21.91 24.29
CA LYS A 3 -58.79 -22.22 23.20
C LYS A 3 -57.58 -21.26 23.26
N TYR A 4 -56.39 -21.78 23.40
CA TYR A 4 -55.14 -21.01 23.22
C TYR A 4 -54.77 -21.08 21.75
N LEU A 5 -54.77 -19.91 21.08
CA LEU A 5 -54.11 -19.72 19.78
C LEU A 5 -52.60 -19.46 20.01
N LEU A 6 -51.78 -20.38 19.60
CA LEU A 6 -50.35 -20.13 19.45
C LEU A 6 -50.14 -19.45 18.09
N SER A 7 -49.72 -18.18 18.10
CA SER A 7 -49.21 -17.51 16.90
C SER A 7 -47.71 -17.76 16.81
N LEU A 8 -47.32 -18.57 15.81
CA LEU A 8 -45.92 -18.75 15.40
C LEU A 8 -45.51 -17.51 14.60
N ALA A 9 -44.70 -16.63 15.21
CA ALA A 9 -44.04 -15.58 14.49
C ALA A 9 -42.73 -16.15 13.90
N SER A 10 -42.75 -16.50 12.61
CA SER A 10 -41.54 -16.83 11.84
C SER A 10 -40.71 -15.56 11.63
N ALA A 11 -39.68 -15.40 12.42
CA ALA A 11 -38.63 -14.40 12.14
C ALA A 11 -37.82 -14.86 10.91
N MET A 12 -38.16 -14.34 9.74
CA MET A 12 -37.27 -14.42 8.57
C MET A 12 -36.02 -13.59 8.84
N MET A 13 -34.94 -14.27 9.22
CA MET A 13 -33.61 -13.69 9.24
C MET A 13 -33.18 -13.46 7.79
N VAL A 14 -33.39 -12.25 7.27
CA VAL A 14 -32.80 -11.82 6.00
C VAL A 14 -31.30 -11.71 6.25
N CYS A 15 -30.55 -12.78 5.94
CA CYS A 15 -29.10 -12.68 5.74
C CYS A 15 -28.89 -11.80 4.50
N ALA A 16 -28.74 -10.51 4.71
CA ALA A 16 -28.14 -9.66 3.69
C ALA A 16 -26.69 -10.14 3.52
N CYS A 17 -26.45 -11.00 2.53
CA CYS A 17 -25.11 -11.23 2.02
C CYS A 17 -24.62 -9.87 1.53
N VAL A 18 -23.82 -9.18 2.32
CA VAL A 18 -23.02 -8.05 1.83
C VAL A 18 -22.04 -8.69 0.86
N GLN A 19 -22.40 -8.69 -0.41
CA GLN A 19 -21.53 -9.14 -1.48
C GLN A 19 -20.30 -8.21 -1.44
N ALA A 20 -19.13 -8.77 -1.23
CA ALA A 20 -17.90 -7.98 -1.22
C ALA A 20 -17.79 -7.27 -2.57
N GLN A 21 -17.65 -5.95 -2.54
CA GLN A 21 -17.57 -5.11 -3.74
C GLN A 21 -16.37 -5.58 -4.58
N THR A 22 -16.62 -5.84 -5.86
CA THR A 22 -15.59 -6.31 -6.78
C THR A 22 -14.67 -5.18 -7.21
N PRO A 23 -13.41 -5.45 -7.64
CA PRO A 23 -12.53 -4.40 -8.15
C PRO A 23 -13.13 -3.63 -9.33
N ARG A 24 -13.92 -4.25 -10.20
CA ARG A 24 -14.61 -3.54 -11.28
C ARG A 24 -15.62 -2.51 -10.76
N GLU A 25 -16.36 -2.85 -9.70
CA GLU A 25 -17.28 -1.91 -9.04
C GLU A 25 -16.51 -0.80 -8.32
N ASP A 26 -15.41 -1.15 -7.62
CA ASP A 26 -14.52 -0.17 -6.99
C ASP A 26 -14.02 0.86 -8.03
N PHE A 27 -13.60 0.41 -9.23
CA PHE A 27 -13.06 1.29 -10.28
C PHE A 27 -14.13 2.11 -11.00
N ARG A 28 -15.37 1.60 -11.14
CA ARG A 28 -16.51 2.39 -11.61
C ARG A 28 -16.85 3.51 -10.64
N HIS A 29 -16.73 3.24 -9.35
CA HIS A 29 -16.97 4.25 -8.32
C HIS A 29 -15.84 5.27 -8.25
N ASP A 30 -14.58 4.82 -8.33
CA ASP A 30 -13.40 5.67 -8.38
C ASP A 30 -12.28 5.02 -9.18
N VAL A 31 -12.11 5.48 -10.41
CA VAL A 31 -11.11 4.96 -11.34
C VAL A 31 -9.67 5.04 -10.82
N ASN A 32 -9.38 5.99 -9.91
CA ASN A 32 -8.05 6.13 -9.31
C ASN A 32 -7.61 4.89 -8.52
N LEU A 33 -8.55 4.05 -8.06
CA LEU A 33 -8.25 2.79 -7.38
C LEU A 33 -7.55 1.77 -8.28
N SER A 34 -7.73 1.86 -9.61
CA SER A 34 -6.99 1.04 -10.58
C SER A 34 -5.49 1.37 -10.63
N GLY A 35 -5.09 2.45 -9.95
CA GLY A 35 -3.70 2.94 -9.90
C GLY A 35 -2.73 2.06 -9.10
N SER A 36 -3.19 0.92 -8.50
CA SER A 36 -2.30 0.01 -7.77
C SER A 36 -1.52 0.76 -6.68
N ASN A 37 -0.22 0.61 -6.65
CA ASN A 37 0.67 1.30 -5.71
C ASN A 37 0.82 2.82 -5.95
N TYR A 38 0.16 3.40 -6.97
CA TYR A 38 0.05 4.86 -7.16
C TYR A 38 -1.20 5.46 -6.53
N VAL A 39 -2.11 4.65 -5.98
CA VAL A 39 -3.30 5.17 -5.29
C VAL A 39 -2.87 6.12 -4.18
N ALA A 40 -3.38 7.35 -4.21
CA ALA A 40 -3.10 8.34 -3.17
C ALA A 40 -3.76 7.93 -1.85
N TYR A 41 -3.05 8.14 -0.73
CA TYR A 41 -3.57 7.79 0.60
C TYR A 41 -4.84 8.56 0.95
N ARG A 42 -5.90 7.87 1.30
CA ARG A 42 -7.23 8.46 1.58
C ARG A 42 -7.51 8.67 3.05
N GLY A 43 -6.64 8.14 3.93
CA GLY A 43 -6.89 8.08 5.36
C GLY A 43 -7.80 6.93 5.75
N PRO A 44 -8.07 6.79 7.05
CA PRO A 44 -8.90 5.73 7.60
C PRO A 44 -10.36 5.85 7.18
N GLN A 45 -11.00 4.72 7.01
CA GLN A 45 -12.40 4.62 6.58
C GLN A 45 -13.35 4.28 7.73
N LYS A 46 -12.82 3.80 8.86
CA LYS A 46 -13.60 3.30 10.00
C LYS A 46 -13.21 3.98 11.31
N LYS A 47 -14.14 4.00 12.25
CA LYS A 47 -13.84 4.37 13.63
C LYS A 47 -13.18 3.20 14.34
N LEU A 48 -12.19 3.50 15.19
CA LEU A 48 -11.53 2.47 16.00
C LEU A 48 -12.42 2.03 17.14
N THR A 49 -12.36 0.73 17.49
CA THR A 49 -12.96 0.17 18.69
C THR A 49 -12.34 0.81 19.93
N PRO A 50 -13.13 1.31 20.89
CA PRO A 50 -12.61 1.89 22.12
C PRO A 50 -11.74 0.91 22.91
N ALA A 51 -10.78 1.45 23.69
CA ALA A 51 -9.96 0.63 24.58
C ALA A 51 -10.82 -0.16 25.58
N PRO A 52 -10.47 -1.42 25.89
CA PRO A 52 -11.16 -2.18 26.92
C PRO A 52 -11.09 -1.44 28.29
N LYS A 53 -12.10 -1.64 29.13
CA LYS A 53 -12.18 -0.97 30.44
C LYS A 53 -10.89 -1.14 31.24
N GLY A 54 -10.31 -0.03 31.68
CA GLY A 54 -9.09 0.01 32.48
C GLY A 54 -7.79 -0.01 31.68
N TYR A 55 -7.82 -0.25 30.36
CA TYR A 55 -6.64 -0.21 29.52
C TYR A 55 -6.41 1.18 28.93
N THR A 56 -5.16 1.61 28.92
CA THR A 56 -4.71 2.88 28.34
C THR A 56 -3.63 2.63 27.29
N PRO A 57 -3.68 3.29 26.11
CA PRO A 57 -2.59 3.20 25.15
C PRO A 57 -1.33 3.86 25.70
N PHE A 58 -0.17 3.20 25.53
CA PHE A 58 1.08 3.69 26.11
C PHE A 58 2.30 3.61 25.19
N TYR A 59 2.22 2.79 24.13
CA TYR A 59 3.28 2.63 23.14
C TYR A 59 2.71 2.42 21.74
N LEU A 60 3.41 2.96 20.73
CA LEU A 60 3.05 2.77 19.32
C LEU A 60 4.29 2.38 18.51
N SER A 61 4.19 1.29 17.75
CA SER A 61 5.20 0.89 16.77
C SER A 61 4.63 0.99 15.36
N HIS A 62 5.32 1.73 14.50
CA HIS A 62 4.87 2.04 13.14
C HIS A 62 5.91 1.63 12.11
N TYR A 63 5.44 1.14 10.95
CA TYR A 63 6.20 1.11 9.72
C TYR A 63 5.33 1.65 8.58
N GLY A 64 5.80 2.68 7.89
CA GLY A 64 5.07 3.34 6.80
C GLY A 64 5.90 3.45 5.53
N ARG A 65 5.23 3.45 4.40
CA ARG A 65 5.76 3.80 3.09
C ARG A 65 5.89 5.31 2.97
N HIS A 66 6.84 5.81 2.17
CA HIS A 66 6.88 7.22 1.76
C HIS A 66 5.54 7.69 1.17
N GLY A 67 5.27 8.98 1.20
CA GLY A 67 4.08 9.61 0.62
C GLY A 67 4.05 9.57 -0.91
N SER A 68 3.01 10.19 -1.48
CA SER A 68 2.88 10.35 -2.93
C SER A 68 4.14 10.94 -3.54
N ARG A 69 4.53 10.41 -4.70
CA ARG A 69 5.77 10.76 -5.39
C ARG A 69 5.59 10.80 -6.90
N TYR A 70 6.48 11.49 -7.59
CA TYR A 70 6.62 11.37 -9.03
C TYR A 70 7.04 9.95 -9.44
N MET A 71 6.79 9.56 -10.69
CA MET A 71 7.22 8.24 -11.19
C MET A 71 8.75 8.14 -11.14
N ILE A 72 9.26 6.92 -10.96
CA ILE A 72 10.68 6.63 -10.98
C ILE A 72 11.09 6.34 -12.43
N GLY A 73 12.17 6.99 -12.88
CA GLY A 73 12.75 6.84 -14.20
C GLY A 73 12.12 7.76 -15.24
N ASN A 74 12.92 8.65 -15.83
CA ASN A 74 12.49 9.59 -16.86
C ASN A 74 11.81 8.89 -18.04
N ALA A 75 12.22 7.66 -18.37
CA ALA A 75 11.60 6.87 -19.43
C ALA A 75 10.08 6.65 -19.24
N ALA A 76 9.57 6.73 -17.99
CA ALA A 76 8.14 6.65 -17.73
C ALA A 76 7.35 7.83 -18.33
N TYR A 77 8.00 8.99 -18.46
CA TYR A 77 7.45 10.21 -19.06
C TYR A 77 7.91 10.40 -20.51
N ASP A 78 9.18 10.12 -20.77
CA ASP A 78 9.83 10.40 -22.07
C ASP A 78 9.33 9.48 -23.19
N VAL A 79 9.14 8.20 -22.91
CA VAL A 79 8.71 7.26 -23.97
C VAL A 79 7.35 7.62 -24.56
N PRO A 80 6.27 7.85 -23.78
CA PRO A 80 4.99 8.27 -24.37
C PRO A 80 5.08 9.66 -25.01
N TYR A 81 5.85 10.58 -24.44
CA TYR A 81 6.04 11.91 -25.03
C TYR A 81 6.70 11.84 -26.41
N TYR A 82 7.85 11.18 -26.53
CA TYR A 82 8.56 11.10 -27.81
C TYR A 82 7.84 10.26 -28.86
N ALA A 83 7.08 9.22 -28.45
CA ALA A 83 6.23 8.46 -29.38
C ALA A 83 5.15 9.34 -30.00
N LEU A 84 4.46 10.14 -29.21
CA LEU A 84 3.44 11.09 -29.69
C LEU A 84 4.07 12.24 -30.49
N LEU A 85 5.21 12.80 -30.05
CA LEU A 85 5.93 13.85 -30.75
C LEU A 85 6.40 13.39 -32.14
N LYS A 86 6.89 12.14 -32.27
CA LYS A 86 7.26 11.54 -33.56
C LYS A 86 6.04 11.51 -34.51
N ALA A 87 4.87 11.11 -34.00
CA ALA A 87 3.66 11.07 -34.80
C ALA A 87 3.17 12.49 -35.19
N ASP A 88 3.29 13.46 -34.30
CA ASP A 88 2.93 14.86 -34.61
C ASP A 88 3.84 15.43 -35.68
N SER A 89 5.16 15.24 -35.58
CA SER A 89 6.16 15.68 -36.56
C SER A 89 5.96 15.06 -37.94
N ALA A 90 5.38 13.85 -38.00
CA ALA A 90 5.02 13.19 -39.25
C ALA A 90 3.63 13.59 -39.78
N GLY A 91 2.89 14.48 -39.10
CA GLY A 91 1.55 14.86 -39.47
C GLY A 91 0.49 13.77 -39.26
N MET A 92 0.79 12.76 -38.42
CA MET A 92 -0.03 11.55 -38.22
C MET A 92 -0.91 11.60 -36.98
N LEU A 93 -0.88 12.69 -36.16
CA LEU A 93 -1.80 12.85 -35.04
C LEU A 93 -3.14 13.45 -35.50
N THR A 94 -4.22 12.86 -35.02
CA THR A 94 -5.56 13.49 -35.09
C THR A 94 -5.67 14.64 -34.09
N VAL A 95 -6.83 15.33 -34.08
CA VAL A 95 -7.15 16.33 -33.04
C VAL A 95 -7.08 15.69 -31.64
N LYS A 96 -7.63 14.48 -31.44
CA LYS A 96 -7.54 13.72 -30.17
C LYS A 96 -6.08 13.42 -29.82
N GLY A 97 -5.29 12.94 -30.79
CA GLY A 97 -3.86 12.63 -30.56
C GLY A 97 -3.06 13.87 -30.15
N LYS A 98 -3.31 15.03 -30.73
CA LYS A 98 -2.68 16.32 -30.36
C LYS A 98 -3.07 16.75 -28.96
N ASP A 99 -4.32 16.55 -28.54
CA ASP A 99 -4.73 16.84 -27.16
C ASP A 99 -4.04 15.90 -26.17
N VAL A 100 -3.90 14.60 -26.49
CA VAL A 100 -3.13 13.66 -25.65
C VAL A 100 -1.67 14.08 -25.54
N LEU A 101 -1.01 14.47 -26.64
CA LEU A 101 0.37 14.99 -26.62
C LEU A 101 0.46 16.22 -25.72
N ARG A 102 -0.47 17.16 -25.80
CA ARG A 102 -0.52 18.35 -24.93
C ARG A 102 -0.59 17.96 -23.45
N ARG A 103 -1.50 17.04 -23.09
CA ARG A 103 -1.66 16.55 -21.71
C ARG A 103 -0.39 15.84 -21.22
N VAL A 104 0.18 14.94 -22.02
CA VAL A 104 1.45 14.24 -21.72
C VAL A 104 2.60 15.25 -21.53
N THR A 105 2.64 16.30 -22.34
CA THR A 105 3.64 17.38 -22.21
C THR A 105 3.53 18.08 -20.85
N LEU A 106 2.31 18.44 -20.42
CA LEU A 106 2.09 19.05 -19.09
C LEU A 106 2.54 18.15 -17.94
N ILE A 107 2.19 16.85 -18.00
CA ILE A 107 2.58 15.89 -16.97
C ILE A 107 4.11 15.72 -16.92
N ARG A 108 4.75 15.63 -18.09
CA ARG A 108 6.21 15.53 -18.19
C ARG A 108 6.92 16.79 -17.67
N GLN A 109 6.39 17.99 -17.99
CA GLN A 109 6.96 19.25 -17.53
C GLN A 109 6.87 19.40 -16.01
N GLU A 110 5.74 19.02 -15.37
CA GLU A 110 5.63 19.04 -13.91
C GLU A 110 6.64 18.11 -13.24
N ALA A 111 6.92 16.97 -13.85
CA ALA A 111 7.82 15.95 -13.29
C ALA A 111 9.31 16.19 -13.65
N GLN A 112 9.62 17.18 -14.47
CA GLN A 112 10.98 17.39 -14.98
C GLN A 112 11.98 17.66 -13.84
N GLY A 113 13.04 16.83 -13.78
CA GLY A 113 14.06 16.91 -12.74
C GLY A 113 13.63 16.43 -11.37
N ARG A 114 12.43 15.80 -11.28
CA ARG A 114 11.82 15.35 -10.01
C ARG A 114 11.61 13.83 -9.94
N ASP A 115 12.48 13.08 -10.58
CA ASP A 115 12.40 11.61 -10.64
C ASP A 115 12.33 10.96 -9.26
N GLY A 116 11.21 10.29 -8.97
CA GLY A 116 10.98 9.60 -7.72
C GLY A 116 10.91 10.46 -6.47
N GLU A 117 10.86 11.79 -6.59
CA GLU A 117 10.78 12.72 -5.46
C GLU A 117 9.39 12.74 -4.83
N LEU A 118 9.36 13.03 -3.53
CA LEU A 118 8.12 13.26 -2.78
C LEU A 118 7.36 14.46 -3.36
N THR A 119 6.05 14.30 -3.58
CA THR A 119 5.19 15.42 -3.98
C THR A 119 4.71 16.23 -2.77
N PRO A 120 4.20 17.47 -2.96
CA PRO A 120 3.56 18.22 -1.89
C PRO A 120 2.41 17.44 -1.22
N LEU A 121 1.63 16.67 -2.00
CA LEU A 121 0.60 15.78 -1.45
C LEU A 121 1.21 14.70 -0.55
N GLY A 122 2.36 14.13 -0.93
CA GLY A 122 3.05 13.12 -0.13
C GLY A 122 3.47 13.65 1.24
N ALA A 123 3.94 14.90 1.32
CA ALA A 123 4.23 15.57 2.58
C ALA A 123 2.97 15.73 3.45
N LEU A 124 1.88 16.22 2.86
CA LEU A 124 0.58 16.40 3.55
C LEU A 124 0.00 15.08 4.06
N GLN A 125 0.21 13.96 3.34
CA GLN A 125 -0.22 12.63 3.78
C GLN A 125 0.44 12.26 5.11
N HIS A 126 1.74 12.42 5.25
CA HIS A 126 2.46 12.11 6.50
C HIS A 126 2.12 13.06 7.65
N GLN A 127 1.96 14.35 7.36
CA GLN A 127 1.44 15.30 8.35
C GLN A 127 0.05 14.87 8.85
N GLY A 128 -0.84 14.44 7.93
CA GLY A 128 -2.19 13.98 8.26
C GLY A 128 -2.20 12.69 9.09
N ILE A 129 -1.40 11.67 8.72
CA ILE A 129 -1.26 10.42 9.47
C ILE A 129 -0.78 10.71 10.89
N THR A 130 0.26 11.51 11.02
CA THR A 130 0.84 11.87 12.32
C THR A 130 -0.15 12.64 13.20
N ARG A 131 -0.88 13.61 12.64
CA ARG A 131 -1.92 14.34 13.38
C ARG A 131 -2.96 13.38 13.93
N ARG A 132 -3.52 12.49 13.10
CA ARG A 132 -4.52 11.50 13.54
C ARG A 132 -3.97 10.52 14.56
N MET A 133 -2.68 10.15 14.45
CA MET A 133 -2.01 9.30 15.43
C MET A 133 -2.03 9.93 16.83
N ILE A 134 -1.73 11.22 16.95
CA ILE A 134 -1.80 11.95 18.22
C ILE A 134 -3.25 12.11 18.69
N GLU A 135 -4.17 12.48 17.79
CA GLU A 135 -5.60 12.68 18.12
C GLU A 135 -6.25 11.39 18.64
N ARG A 136 -5.87 10.25 18.10
CA ARG A 136 -6.42 8.93 18.48
C ARG A 136 -5.78 8.34 19.73
N PHE A 137 -4.49 8.64 19.96
CA PHE A 137 -3.70 8.04 21.04
C PHE A 137 -2.95 9.11 21.87
N PRO A 138 -3.65 10.14 22.39
CA PRO A 138 -2.99 11.29 23.03
C PRO A 138 -2.12 10.89 24.22
N ALA A 139 -2.47 9.84 24.95
CA ALA A 139 -1.70 9.37 26.10
C ALA A 139 -0.27 8.93 25.74
N ILE A 140 -0.05 8.42 24.52
CA ILE A 140 1.27 7.99 24.05
C ILE A 140 2.20 9.18 23.81
N PHE A 141 1.64 10.34 23.43
CA PHE A 141 2.38 11.53 23.01
C PHE A 141 2.30 12.68 24.01
N ALA A 142 1.86 12.40 25.26
CA ALA A 142 1.71 13.43 26.29
C ALA A 142 3.05 13.77 26.96
N GLY A 143 3.25 15.08 27.24
CA GLY A 143 4.40 15.56 28.00
C GLY A 143 5.76 15.28 27.33
N LYS A 144 6.76 14.99 28.15
CA LYS A 144 8.13 14.68 27.71
C LYS A 144 8.23 13.20 27.38
N THR A 145 7.85 12.82 26.18
CA THR A 145 7.86 11.43 25.71
C THR A 145 8.90 11.23 24.63
N ASN A 146 9.51 10.05 24.58
CA ASN A 146 10.51 9.69 23.58
C ASN A 146 9.86 9.24 22.28
N ILE A 147 10.34 9.78 21.18
CA ILE A 147 10.01 9.35 19.81
C ILE A 147 11.29 8.90 19.15
N GLU A 148 11.35 7.64 18.78
CA GLU A 148 12.44 7.10 17.97
C GLU A 148 11.96 6.95 16.53
N ALA A 149 12.60 7.63 15.57
CA ALA A 149 12.24 7.58 14.17
C ALA A 149 13.43 7.08 13.32
N ARG A 150 13.14 6.19 12.38
CA ARG A 150 14.11 5.68 11.42
C ARG A 150 13.56 5.78 10.01
N SER A 151 14.41 6.14 9.06
CA SER A 151 14.10 6.13 7.63
C SER A 151 15.09 5.29 6.86
N THR A 152 14.66 4.77 5.70
CA THR A 152 15.64 4.33 4.70
C THR A 152 16.44 5.53 4.22
N VAL A 153 17.62 5.29 3.65
CA VAL A 153 18.52 6.35 3.13
C VAL A 153 18.01 7.03 1.86
N VAL A 154 16.77 6.75 1.46
CA VAL A 154 16.16 7.32 0.24
C VAL A 154 15.49 8.64 0.59
N ILE A 155 15.82 9.72 -0.13
CA ILE A 155 15.41 11.09 0.15
C ILE A 155 13.90 11.23 0.41
N ARG A 156 13.04 10.63 -0.43
CA ARG A 156 11.58 10.71 -0.24
C ARG A 156 11.09 10.05 1.06
N CYS A 157 11.81 9.04 1.57
CA CYS A 157 11.48 8.42 2.86
C CYS A 157 11.93 9.31 4.02
N ILE A 158 13.12 9.90 3.92
CA ILE A 158 13.64 10.88 4.89
C ILE A 158 12.67 12.07 4.98
N LEU A 159 12.29 12.65 3.83
CA LEU A 159 11.34 13.78 3.80
C LEU A 159 9.95 13.39 4.32
N SER A 160 9.50 12.15 4.11
CA SER A 160 8.25 11.64 4.69
C SER A 160 8.34 11.57 6.22
N MET A 161 9.46 11.06 6.76
CA MET A 161 9.76 11.06 8.19
C MET A 161 9.76 12.48 8.75
N GLU A 162 10.51 13.39 8.15
CA GLU A 162 10.64 14.78 8.62
C GLU A 162 9.30 15.52 8.65
N ASN A 163 8.44 15.35 7.62
CA ASN A 163 7.10 15.92 7.62
C ASN A 163 6.23 15.37 8.76
N GLY A 164 6.35 14.09 9.08
CA GLY A 164 5.69 13.50 10.25
C GLY A 164 6.22 14.07 11.56
N LEU A 165 7.55 14.14 11.73
CA LEU A 165 8.19 14.65 12.95
C LEU A 165 7.91 16.13 13.19
N GLN A 166 7.95 16.96 12.15
CA GLN A 166 7.56 18.36 12.24
C GLN A 166 6.13 18.52 12.74
N GLN A 167 5.21 17.67 12.28
CA GLN A 167 3.83 17.69 12.74
C GLN A 167 3.71 17.24 14.21
N LEU A 168 4.49 16.25 14.66
CA LEU A 168 4.57 15.85 16.07
C LEU A 168 5.00 17.02 16.95
N LEU A 169 6.14 17.65 16.62
CA LEU A 169 6.71 18.75 17.38
C LEU A 169 5.84 20.02 17.35
N ARG A 170 5.08 20.23 16.27
CA ARG A 170 4.10 21.33 16.18
C ARG A 170 2.97 21.18 17.19
N ILE A 171 2.53 19.92 17.43
CA ILE A 171 1.44 19.62 18.39
C ILE A 171 1.97 19.55 19.82
N ASN A 172 3.11 18.85 20.02
CA ASN A 172 3.76 18.76 21.32
C ASN A 172 5.27 19.05 21.22
N PRO A 173 5.71 20.28 21.49
CA PRO A 173 7.13 20.66 21.41
C PRO A 173 7.99 20.10 22.55
N GLN A 174 7.39 19.41 23.55
CA GLN A 174 8.13 18.79 24.65
C GLN A 174 8.63 17.37 24.31
N LEU A 175 8.25 16.81 23.17
CA LEU A 175 8.70 15.48 22.75
C LEU A 175 10.21 15.46 22.56
N HIS A 176 10.83 14.38 23.04
CA HIS A 176 12.24 14.08 22.76
C HIS A 176 12.31 13.21 21.52
N VAL A 177 12.69 13.82 20.38
CA VAL A 177 12.75 13.15 19.09
C VAL A 177 14.19 12.75 18.77
N PHE A 178 14.41 11.45 18.58
CA PHE A 178 15.64 10.87 18.03
C PHE A 178 15.33 10.33 16.66
N HIS A 179 16.03 10.78 15.63
CA HIS A 179 15.79 10.33 14.26
C HIS A 179 17.08 10.08 13.53
N ASP A 180 17.05 9.10 12.62
CA ASP A 180 18.19 8.73 11.82
C ASP A 180 17.78 8.09 10.48
N ALA A 181 18.68 8.14 9.51
CA ALA A 181 18.61 7.45 8.23
C ALA A 181 20.00 6.90 7.90
N SER A 182 20.24 5.64 8.27
CA SER A 182 21.56 5.03 8.21
C SER A 182 21.59 3.74 7.39
N TYR A 183 22.66 3.52 6.65
CA TYR A 183 22.94 2.22 6.01
C TYR A 183 23.05 1.08 7.02
N HIS A 184 23.43 1.39 8.28
CA HIS A 184 23.48 0.41 9.36
C HIS A 184 22.12 -0.26 9.59
N ASP A 185 21.01 0.48 9.44
CA ASP A 185 19.67 -0.02 9.68
C ASP A 185 19.02 -0.69 8.46
N MET A 186 19.65 -0.63 7.28
CA MET A 186 19.05 -1.17 6.05
C MET A 186 18.80 -2.66 6.08
N TYR A 187 19.51 -3.44 6.91
CA TYR A 187 19.31 -4.89 7.04
C TYR A 187 17.88 -5.27 7.51
N TYR A 188 17.16 -4.33 8.17
CA TYR A 188 15.75 -4.52 8.54
C TYR A 188 14.83 -3.46 7.93
N MET A 189 15.31 -2.23 7.70
CA MET A 189 14.50 -1.13 7.14
C MET A 189 14.19 -1.31 5.66
N ASN A 190 15.11 -1.89 4.90
CA ASN A 190 14.99 -2.15 3.46
C ASN A 190 15.87 -3.33 3.06
N GLN A 191 15.56 -4.49 3.63
CA GLN A 191 16.38 -5.69 3.45
C GLN A 191 16.51 -6.08 1.98
N ASP A 192 17.75 -6.20 1.51
CA ASP A 192 18.09 -6.84 0.24
C ASP A 192 18.32 -8.34 0.49
N ASP A 193 17.54 -9.19 -0.17
CA ASP A 193 17.67 -10.65 -0.09
C ASP A 193 17.85 -11.21 -1.50
N LYS A 194 19.11 -11.40 -1.88
CA LYS A 194 19.50 -11.86 -3.24
C LYS A 194 18.80 -13.15 -3.66
N HIS A 195 18.55 -14.07 -2.70
CA HIS A 195 17.86 -15.32 -3.02
C HIS A 195 16.39 -15.04 -3.35
N LEU A 196 15.66 -14.33 -2.49
CA LEU A 196 14.25 -13.99 -2.74
C LEU A 196 14.09 -13.12 -3.97
N ASP A 197 15.02 -12.19 -4.22
CA ASP A 197 15.00 -11.36 -5.42
C ASP A 197 15.25 -12.16 -6.71
N SER A 198 16.08 -13.22 -6.66
CA SER A 198 16.26 -14.11 -7.80
C SER A 198 14.97 -14.84 -8.18
N LEU A 199 14.13 -15.20 -7.19
CA LEU A 199 12.84 -15.86 -7.43
C LEU A 199 11.84 -14.96 -8.15
N LYS A 200 11.92 -13.64 -7.99
CA LYS A 200 11.09 -12.68 -8.74
C LYS A 200 11.38 -12.69 -10.24
N ASN A 201 12.50 -13.27 -10.65
CA ASN A 201 12.91 -13.39 -12.04
C ASN A 201 12.99 -14.84 -12.54
N CYS A 202 12.51 -15.82 -11.75
CA CYS A 202 12.57 -17.23 -12.09
C CYS A 202 11.68 -17.60 -13.29
N PRO A 203 11.98 -18.72 -13.99
CA PRO A 203 11.20 -19.15 -15.17
C PRO A 203 9.71 -19.36 -14.86
N ALA A 204 9.38 -19.96 -13.70
CA ALA A 204 8.00 -20.25 -13.32
C ALA A 204 7.15 -18.98 -13.21
N ARG A 205 7.70 -17.93 -12.55
CA ARG A 205 7.02 -16.64 -12.47
C ARG A 205 6.87 -15.95 -13.83
N LYS A 206 7.91 -16.00 -14.66
CA LYS A 206 7.87 -15.42 -16.01
C LYS A 206 6.80 -16.08 -16.86
N GLU A 207 6.67 -17.42 -16.80
CA GLU A 207 5.64 -18.16 -17.54
C GLU A 207 4.23 -17.85 -17.01
N ALA A 208 4.03 -17.82 -15.68
CA ALA A 208 2.76 -17.44 -15.09
C ALA A 208 2.32 -16.03 -15.51
N MET A 209 3.24 -15.05 -15.49
CA MET A 209 2.95 -13.69 -15.97
C MET A 209 2.67 -13.63 -17.46
N LYS A 210 3.39 -14.39 -18.28
CA LYS A 210 3.16 -14.46 -19.74
C LYS A 210 1.77 -14.99 -20.06
N ILE A 211 1.34 -16.07 -19.39
CA ILE A 211 -0.01 -16.63 -19.55
C ILE A 211 -1.07 -15.59 -19.13
N LEU A 212 -0.88 -14.94 -17.99
CA LEU A 212 -1.82 -13.92 -17.52
C LEU A 212 -1.90 -12.73 -18.49
N MET A 213 -0.75 -12.22 -18.92
CA MET A 213 -0.68 -11.13 -19.90
C MET A 213 -1.37 -11.49 -21.22
N SER A 214 -1.27 -12.75 -21.70
CA SER A 214 -1.95 -13.14 -22.93
C SER A 214 -3.48 -13.08 -22.85
N LYS A 215 -4.05 -13.13 -21.64
CA LYS A 215 -5.50 -13.02 -21.39
C LYS A 215 -5.96 -11.57 -21.20
N HIS A 216 -5.07 -10.70 -20.69
CA HIS A 216 -5.38 -9.36 -20.23
C HIS A 216 -4.63 -8.25 -21.00
N ASP A 217 -4.01 -8.57 -22.12
CA ASP A 217 -3.27 -7.61 -22.94
C ASP A 217 -4.21 -6.86 -23.88
N ASN A 218 -5.02 -6.00 -23.32
CA ASN A 218 -5.99 -5.20 -24.03
C ASN A 218 -5.53 -3.72 -24.07
N TYR A 219 -5.30 -3.20 -25.29
CA TYR A 219 -4.79 -1.82 -25.46
C TYR A 219 -5.37 -1.09 -26.68
N LYS A 220 -6.23 -1.76 -27.47
CA LYS A 220 -6.67 -1.22 -28.76
C LYS A 220 -7.58 -0.01 -28.65
N HIS A 221 -8.44 0.01 -27.63
CA HIS A 221 -9.38 1.14 -27.44
C HIS A 221 -8.64 2.44 -27.09
N SER A 222 -7.65 2.36 -26.19
CA SER A 222 -6.88 3.52 -25.78
C SER A 222 -6.07 4.16 -26.92
N MET A 223 -5.72 3.38 -27.95
CA MET A 223 -5.05 3.87 -29.15
C MET A 223 -6.00 4.35 -30.25
N GLN A 224 -7.30 4.06 -30.10
CA GLN A 224 -8.28 4.37 -31.11
C GLN A 224 -8.45 5.88 -31.31
N GLY A 225 -8.35 6.31 -32.55
CA GLY A 225 -8.54 7.70 -32.93
C GLY A 225 -7.40 8.65 -32.54
N LEU A 226 -6.24 8.15 -32.08
CA LEU A 226 -5.07 9.00 -31.85
C LEU A 226 -4.30 9.31 -33.13
N PHE A 227 -4.29 8.38 -34.08
CA PHE A 227 -3.51 8.50 -35.31
C PHE A 227 -4.46 8.54 -36.53
N SER A 228 -4.12 9.38 -37.51
CA SER A 228 -4.85 9.51 -38.77
C SER A 228 -4.63 8.32 -39.72
N ASP A 229 -3.48 7.63 -39.59
CA ASP A 229 -3.11 6.46 -40.37
C ASP A 229 -2.69 5.35 -39.36
N SER A 230 -3.52 4.30 -39.26
CA SER A 230 -3.27 3.15 -38.39
C SER A 230 -2.12 2.28 -38.87
N VAL A 231 -1.92 2.16 -40.19
CA VAL A 231 -0.82 1.35 -40.77
C VAL A 231 0.52 2.03 -40.49
N TRP A 232 0.57 3.36 -40.61
CA TRP A 232 1.76 4.12 -40.22
C TRP A 232 2.04 3.95 -38.72
N ALA A 233 1.03 4.04 -37.88
CA ALA A 233 1.15 3.93 -36.43
C ALA A 233 1.71 2.55 -36.02
N ASP A 234 1.16 1.46 -36.55
CA ASP A 234 1.64 0.09 -36.29
C ASP A 234 3.10 -0.14 -36.68
N LYS A 235 3.56 0.51 -37.78
CA LYS A 235 4.96 0.40 -38.24
C LYS A 235 5.92 1.25 -37.43
N ASN A 236 5.49 2.36 -36.89
CA ASN A 236 6.38 3.41 -36.35
C ASN A 236 6.33 3.55 -34.84
N ILE A 237 5.28 3.09 -34.19
CA ILE A 237 5.01 3.23 -32.76
C ILE A 237 4.75 1.87 -32.14
N ASN A 238 5.35 1.58 -31.01
CA ASN A 238 4.93 0.43 -30.21
C ASN A 238 3.66 0.81 -29.45
N LEU A 239 2.49 0.58 -30.08
CA LEU A 239 1.18 0.98 -29.56
C LEU A 239 0.86 0.34 -28.22
N ARG A 240 1.27 -0.92 -28.02
CA ARG A 240 1.10 -1.63 -26.76
C ARG A 240 1.87 -0.95 -25.62
N ASP A 241 3.17 -0.69 -25.81
CA ASP A 241 4.01 -0.03 -24.81
C ASP A 241 3.51 1.40 -24.54
N LEU A 242 3.10 2.13 -25.58
CA LEU A 242 2.51 3.46 -25.46
C LEU A 242 1.27 3.44 -24.57
N SER A 243 0.32 2.52 -24.83
CA SER A 243 -0.89 2.37 -24.03
C SER A 243 -0.58 2.11 -22.56
N HIS A 244 0.27 1.13 -22.25
CA HIS A 244 0.64 0.79 -20.87
C HIS A 244 1.33 1.95 -20.15
N LYS A 245 2.17 2.72 -20.84
CA LYS A 245 2.82 3.90 -20.26
C LYS A 245 1.85 5.06 -20.03
N LEU A 246 0.92 5.30 -20.95
CA LEU A 246 -0.16 6.28 -20.77
C LEU A 246 -1.07 5.89 -19.60
N PHE A 247 -1.38 4.60 -19.42
CA PHE A 247 -2.13 4.12 -18.26
C PHE A 247 -1.37 4.37 -16.96
N LYS A 248 -0.07 4.03 -16.91
CA LYS A 248 0.78 4.30 -15.75
C LYS A 248 0.88 5.80 -15.43
N MET A 249 0.94 6.66 -16.44
CA MET A 249 0.86 8.12 -16.25
C MET A 249 -0.49 8.51 -15.66
N ALA A 250 -1.62 8.00 -16.20
CA ALA A 250 -2.95 8.25 -15.67
C ALA A 250 -3.04 7.90 -14.17
N CYS A 251 -2.53 6.72 -13.79
CA CYS A 251 -2.46 6.27 -12.40
C CYS A 251 -1.68 7.23 -11.49
N SER A 252 -0.58 7.82 -11.98
CA SER A 252 0.33 8.65 -11.19
C SER A 252 -0.18 10.06 -10.92
N ILE A 253 -1.07 10.61 -11.77
CA ILE A 253 -1.54 12.01 -11.71
C ILE A 253 -2.20 12.32 -10.36
N GLN A 254 -2.95 11.39 -9.79
CA GLN A 254 -3.62 11.57 -8.50
C GLN A 254 -2.67 11.95 -7.35
N GLY A 255 -1.38 11.62 -7.47
CA GLY A 255 -0.34 11.93 -6.51
C GLY A 255 0.34 13.29 -6.71
N THR A 256 0.02 14.03 -7.79
CA THR A 256 0.71 15.25 -8.24
C THR A 256 -0.15 16.50 -8.10
N GLU A 257 0.39 17.67 -8.44
CA GLU A 257 -0.37 18.94 -8.43
C GLU A 257 -1.30 19.09 -9.66
N LEU A 258 -1.21 18.16 -10.62
CA LEU A 258 -2.14 18.07 -11.76
C LEU A 258 -3.42 17.29 -11.43
N ARG A 259 -3.54 16.70 -10.21
CA ARG A 259 -4.76 16.00 -9.78
C ARG A 259 -5.98 16.92 -9.90
N GLY A 260 -7.04 16.39 -10.50
CA GLY A 260 -8.26 17.15 -10.77
C GLY A 260 -8.16 18.19 -11.89
N LYS A 261 -7.00 18.40 -12.49
CA LYS A 261 -6.78 19.34 -13.62
C LYS A 261 -6.52 18.63 -14.93
N VAL A 262 -5.85 17.48 -14.89
CA VAL A 262 -5.51 16.66 -16.06
C VAL A 262 -5.90 15.22 -15.77
N SER A 263 -6.43 14.52 -16.76
CA SER A 263 -6.68 13.08 -16.74
C SER A 263 -6.20 12.46 -18.05
N LEU A 264 -5.88 11.17 -18.01
CA LEU A 264 -5.67 10.33 -19.19
C LEU A 264 -6.57 9.09 -19.15
N TYR A 265 -7.40 8.93 -18.11
CA TYR A 265 -8.30 7.79 -17.98
C TYR A 265 -9.39 7.74 -19.05
N ASP A 266 -9.75 8.90 -19.63
CA ASP A 266 -10.68 9.01 -20.76
C ASP A 266 -10.22 8.31 -22.05
N LEU A 267 -8.95 7.89 -22.11
CA LEU A 267 -8.42 7.10 -23.21
C LEU A 267 -8.83 5.61 -23.13
N PHE A 268 -9.15 5.13 -21.93
CA PHE A 268 -9.33 3.71 -21.63
C PHE A 268 -10.80 3.38 -21.37
N ASN A 269 -11.24 2.24 -21.87
CA ASN A 269 -12.52 1.68 -21.46
C ASN A 269 -12.38 0.88 -20.14
N GLU A 270 -13.52 0.44 -19.58
CA GLU A 270 -13.54 -0.29 -18.30
C GLU A 270 -12.73 -1.58 -18.34
N ASP A 271 -12.73 -2.30 -19.48
CA ASP A 271 -11.99 -3.54 -19.63
C ASP A 271 -10.48 -3.29 -19.67
N GLU A 272 -10.02 -2.30 -20.42
CA GLU A 272 -8.60 -1.92 -20.45
C GLU A 272 -8.09 -1.44 -19.07
N ILE A 273 -8.90 -0.68 -18.33
CA ILE A 273 -8.59 -0.25 -16.97
C ILE A 273 -8.42 -1.47 -16.05
N TYR A 274 -9.39 -2.38 -16.09
CA TYR A 274 -9.36 -3.59 -15.28
C TYR A 274 -8.19 -4.50 -15.65
N ASP A 275 -7.96 -4.74 -16.94
CA ASP A 275 -6.91 -5.64 -17.44
C ASP A 275 -5.50 -5.12 -17.08
N ASN A 276 -5.24 -3.82 -17.23
CA ASN A 276 -3.99 -3.21 -16.80
C ASN A 276 -3.76 -3.38 -15.29
N TRP A 277 -4.82 -3.21 -14.48
CA TRP A 277 -4.73 -3.45 -13.05
C TRP A 277 -4.50 -4.91 -12.71
N VAL A 278 -5.19 -5.87 -13.35
CA VAL A 278 -5.01 -7.32 -13.10
C VAL A 278 -3.55 -7.73 -13.29
N ILE A 279 -2.91 -7.29 -14.37
CA ILE A 279 -1.49 -7.58 -14.65
C ILE A 279 -0.60 -7.01 -13.53
N THR A 280 -0.84 -5.77 -13.14
CA THR A 280 -0.05 -5.09 -12.11
C THR A 280 -0.25 -5.75 -10.75
N ASN A 281 -1.50 -5.99 -10.34
CA ASN A 281 -1.89 -6.63 -9.08
C ASN A 281 -1.27 -8.03 -8.94
N ALA A 282 -1.36 -8.86 -10.00
CA ALA A 282 -0.77 -10.18 -10.00
C ALA A 282 0.77 -10.14 -9.90
N SER A 283 1.40 -9.18 -10.57
CA SER A 283 2.85 -8.98 -10.43
C SER A 283 3.24 -8.62 -8.99
N TRP A 284 2.45 -7.77 -8.30
CA TRP A 284 2.66 -7.44 -6.90
C TRP A 284 2.47 -8.66 -5.98
N GLN A 285 1.39 -9.42 -6.17
CA GLN A 285 1.12 -10.62 -5.38
C GLN A 285 2.24 -11.65 -5.53
N MET A 286 2.67 -11.96 -6.76
CA MET A 286 3.74 -12.92 -7.01
C MET A 286 5.11 -12.47 -6.50
N ASN A 287 5.38 -11.16 -6.45
CA ASN A 287 6.65 -10.62 -5.98
C ASN A 287 6.72 -10.48 -4.45
N TYR A 288 5.59 -10.37 -3.74
CA TYR A 288 5.56 -9.98 -2.34
C TYR A 288 4.60 -10.81 -1.47
N GLY A 289 3.67 -11.54 -2.08
CA GLY A 289 2.76 -12.47 -1.41
C GLY A 289 3.24 -13.92 -1.40
N TYR A 290 2.40 -14.80 -0.92
CA TYR A 290 2.61 -16.25 -1.04
C TYR A 290 2.09 -16.72 -2.39
N ALA A 291 3.02 -17.01 -3.31
CA ALA A 291 2.74 -17.48 -4.67
C ALA A 291 3.60 -18.70 -5.00
N PRO A 292 3.03 -19.83 -5.46
CA PRO A 292 3.79 -21.02 -5.85
C PRO A 292 4.85 -20.70 -6.90
N ALA A 293 4.55 -19.79 -7.81
CA ALA A 293 5.46 -19.36 -8.87
C ALA A 293 6.78 -18.77 -8.36
N THR A 294 6.82 -18.28 -7.11
CA THR A 294 8.02 -17.77 -6.41
C THR A 294 8.32 -18.55 -5.14
N GLY A 295 7.84 -19.80 -5.03
CA GLY A 295 8.15 -20.75 -3.96
C GLY A 295 7.49 -20.46 -2.61
N ASN A 296 6.43 -19.65 -2.56
CA ASN A 296 5.67 -19.29 -1.35
C ASN A 296 6.53 -18.69 -0.21
N VAL A 297 7.59 -17.96 -0.54
CA VAL A 297 8.57 -17.49 0.46
C VAL A 297 8.80 -15.97 0.46
N GLN A 298 8.24 -15.24 -0.49
CA GLN A 298 8.50 -13.80 -0.65
C GLN A 298 8.20 -12.96 0.60
N PRO A 299 7.13 -13.23 1.40
CA PRO A 299 6.87 -12.49 2.63
C PRO A 299 8.01 -12.58 3.67
N TYR A 300 8.81 -13.62 3.66
CA TYR A 300 9.97 -13.76 4.56
C TYR A 300 11.10 -12.77 4.26
N SER A 301 11.03 -12.01 3.16
CA SER A 301 11.90 -10.84 2.96
C SER A 301 11.80 -9.85 4.13
N GLN A 302 10.68 -9.84 4.87
CA GLN A 302 10.47 -8.97 6.02
C GLN A 302 10.74 -9.62 7.38
N ARG A 303 11.40 -10.79 7.43
CA ARG A 303 11.73 -11.49 8.67
C ARG A 303 12.55 -10.64 9.64
N ASN A 304 13.49 -9.84 9.14
CA ASN A 304 14.32 -8.99 10.00
C ASN A 304 13.53 -7.79 10.52
N LEU A 305 12.68 -7.18 9.70
CA LEU A 305 11.80 -6.10 10.12
C LEU A 305 10.83 -6.57 11.21
N LEU A 306 10.22 -7.74 11.04
CA LEU A 306 9.31 -8.30 12.05
C LEU A 306 10.04 -8.61 13.36
N ARG A 307 11.26 -9.19 13.30
CA ARG A 307 12.10 -9.38 14.49
C ARG A 307 12.44 -8.06 15.19
N ASN A 308 12.81 -7.03 14.42
CA ASN A 308 13.08 -5.70 14.97
C ASN A 308 11.85 -5.09 15.63
N ILE A 309 10.66 -5.20 15.03
CA ILE A 309 9.40 -4.74 15.62
C ILE A 309 9.15 -5.44 16.96
N ILE A 310 9.33 -6.76 17.03
CA ILE A 310 9.12 -7.55 18.26
C ILE A 310 10.12 -7.16 19.34
N GLN A 311 11.42 -7.13 19.02
CA GLN A 311 12.49 -6.83 19.97
C GLN A 311 12.37 -5.39 20.52
N GLN A 312 12.11 -4.44 19.64
CA GLN A 312 11.95 -3.05 20.04
C GLN A 312 10.70 -2.84 20.91
N ALA A 313 9.59 -3.52 20.58
CA ALA A 313 8.41 -3.51 21.42
C ALA A 313 8.73 -4.08 22.81
N ASP A 314 9.34 -5.25 22.91
CA ASP A 314 9.72 -5.84 24.20
C ASP A 314 10.57 -4.90 25.06
N SER A 315 11.53 -4.19 24.45
CA SER A 315 12.34 -3.19 25.16
C SER A 315 11.50 -2.00 25.65
N CYS A 316 10.56 -1.53 24.83
CA CYS A 316 9.68 -0.41 25.15
C CYS A 316 8.63 -0.74 26.21
N LEU A 317 8.12 -2.00 26.25
CA LEU A 317 7.10 -2.41 27.21
C LEU A 317 7.59 -2.31 28.67
N ALA A 318 8.90 -2.39 28.93
CA ALA A 318 9.50 -2.24 30.25
C ALA A 318 9.57 -0.77 30.73
N LEU A 319 9.41 0.20 29.83
CA LEU A 319 9.54 1.61 30.13
C LEU A 319 8.23 2.22 30.67
N GLU A 320 8.34 3.28 31.46
CA GLU A 320 7.17 3.98 31.97
C GLU A 320 6.49 4.83 30.89
N HIS A 321 7.28 5.55 30.09
CA HIS A 321 6.82 6.42 28.99
C HIS A 321 7.59 6.11 27.70
N PRO A 322 7.33 4.95 27.06
CA PRO A 322 8.10 4.52 25.89
C PRO A 322 7.82 5.36 24.63
N GLY A 323 6.65 6.00 24.54
CA GLY A 323 6.26 6.83 23.40
C GLY A 323 6.03 6.03 22.12
N ALA A 324 6.80 6.34 21.05
CA ALA A 324 6.60 5.70 19.76
C ALA A 324 7.91 5.39 19.05
N THR A 325 7.90 4.26 18.31
CA THR A 325 8.94 3.91 17.32
C THR A 325 8.35 4.02 15.92
N LEU A 326 8.85 4.95 15.13
CA LEU A 326 8.36 5.29 13.80
C LEU A 326 9.38 4.87 12.74
N ARG A 327 8.94 4.12 11.71
CA ARG A 327 9.79 3.65 10.62
C ARG A 327 9.21 4.07 9.29
N TYR A 328 10.05 4.61 8.39
CA TYR A 328 9.65 5.14 7.09
C TYR A 328 10.45 4.48 5.97
N GLY A 329 9.76 3.84 5.04
CA GLY A 329 10.38 3.08 3.97
C GLY A 329 9.51 2.97 2.72
N HIS A 330 9.27 1.74 2.27
CA HIS A 330 8.75 1.47 0.93
C HIS A 330 7.55 0.51 0.94
N ASP A 331 6.79 0.54 -0.15
CA ASP A 331 5.76 -0.45 -0.49
C ASP A 331 6.32 -1.88 -0.54
N THR A 332 7.53 -2.04 -1.07
CA THR A 332 8.25 -3.32 -1.14
C THR A 332 8.57 -3.93 0.23
N MET A 333 8.36 -3.19 1.31
CA MET A 333 8.47 -3.67 2.69
C MET A 333 7.10 -3.86 3.32
N VAL A 334 6.18 -2.88 3.17
CA VAL A 334 4.84 -2.95 3.77
C VAL A 334 4.03 -4.12 3.18
N THR A 335 4.10 -4.33 1.86
CA THR A 335 3.34 -5.40 1.20
C THR A 335 3.72 -6.79 1.72
N PRO A 336 5.00 -7.22 1.66
CA PRO A 336 5.36 -8.53 2.19
C PRO A 336 5.22 -8.62 3.71
N LEU A 337 5.34 -7.52 4.47
CA LEU A 337 5.06 -7.53 5.91
C LEU A 337 3.57 -7.78 6.18
N THR A 338 2.67 -7.16 5.40
CA THR A 338 1.22 -7.42 5.46
C THR A 338 0.92 -8.90 5.21
N CYS A 339 1.55 -9.51 4.21
CA CYS A 339 1.39 -10.93 3.88
C CYS A 339 2.05 -11.83 4.95
N LEU A 340 3.23 -11.48 5.48
CA LEU A 340 3.92 -12.24 6.53
C LEU A 340 3.09 -12.27 7.82
N LEU A 341 2.48 -11.15 8.17
CA LEU A 341 1.56 -11.00 9.30
C LEU A 341 0.18 -11.59 9.03
N ASP A 342 -0.14 -11.91 7.79
CA ASP A 342 -1.46 -12.34 7.35
C ASP A 342 -2.57 -11.39 7.80
N LEU A 343 -2.31 -10.08 7.67
CA LEU A 343 -3.30 -9.06 8.00
C LEU A 343 -4.51 -9.18 7.09
N ASN A 344 -5.70 -9.28 7.66
CA ASN A 344 -6.98 -9.41 6.94
C ASN A 344 -7.04 -10.58 5.93
N GLY A 345 -6.22 -11.64 6.14
CA GLY A 345 -6.16 -12.80 5.23
C GLY A 345 -5.26 -12.60 4.00
N TYR A 346 -4.49 -11.50 3.92
CA TYR A 346 -3.58 -11.26 2.79
C TYR A 346 -2.35 -12.20 2.75
N GLY A 347 -2.20 -13.07 3.75
CA GLY A 347 -1.22 -14.15 3.78
C GLY A 347 -1.73 -15.48 3.18
N GLU A 348 -2.91 -15.50 2.56
CA GLU A 348 -3.41 -16.68 1.85
C GLU A 348 -2.52 -17.03 0.66
N GLU A 349 -2.21 -18.32 0.49
CA GLU A 349 -1.56 -18.83 -0.71
C GLU A 349 -2.58 -18.90 -1.87
N ILE A 350 -2.29 -18.19 -2.96
CA ILE A 350 -3.13 -18.23 -4.17
C ILE A 350 -2.42 -19.06 -5.23
N THR A 351 -2.90 -20.26 -5.44
CA THR A 351 -2.29 -21.25 -6.36
C THR A 351 -2.64 -20.98 -7.82
N ASN A 352 -3.85 -20.45 -8.08
CA ASN A 352 -4.29 -20.12 -9.44
C ASN A 352 -4.11 -18.61 -9.69
N PRO A 353 -3.23 -18.19 -10.62
CA PRO A 353 -3.04 -16.77 -10.94
C PRO A 353 -4.32 -16.03 -11.39
N ASP A 354 -5.28 -16.73 -11.99
CA ASP A 354 -6.56 -16.15 -12.44
C ASP A 354 -7.47 -15.72 -11.25
N GLU A 355 -7.22 -16.25 -10.03
CA GLU A 355 -7.97 -15.91 -8.83
C GLU A 355 -7.37 -14.73 -8.05
N ILE A 356 -6.14 -14.28 -8.39
CA ILE A 356 -5.47 -13.21 -7.66
C ILE A 356 -6.33 -11.95 -7.63
N ALA A 357 -6.92 -11.57 -8.77
CA ALA A 357 -7.76 -10.38 -8.89
C ALA A 357 -9.10 -10.46 -8.12
N GLN A 358 -9.42 -11.62 -7.54
CA GLN A 358 -10.63 -11.85 -6.74
C GLN A 358 -10.34 -11.89 -5.22
N LYS A 359 -9.10 -12.16 -4.84
CA LYS A 359 -8.71 -12.46 -3.45
C LYS A 359 -7.69 -11.47 -2.88
N TRP A 360 -6.89 -10.83 -3.72
CA TRP A 360 -5.77 -10.00 -3.29
C TRP A 360 -5.78 -8.66 -4.04
N PHE A 361 -5.70 -7.53 -3.31
CA PHE A 361 -5.94 -6.20 -3.86
C PHE A 361 -4.84 -5.23 -3.43
N ASP A 362 -3.87 -4.98 -4.32
CA ASP A 362 -2.74 -4.11 -4.06
C ASP A 362 -3.15 -2.68 -3.66
N TYR A 363 -4.19 -2.14 -4.29
CA TYR A 363 -4.70 -0.79 -3.98
C TYR A 363 -5.28 -0.64 -2.56
N LYS A 364 -5.66 -1.75 -1.89
CA LYS A 364 -6.09 -1.77 -0.48
C LYS A 364 -4.92 -1.95 0.48
N ILE A 365 -3.85 -2.62 0.02
CA ILE A 365 -2.67 -2.94 0.83
C ILE A 365 -1.64 -1.81 0.76
N THR A 366 -1.33 -1.33 -0.45
CA THR A 366 -0.15 -0.50 -0.74
C THR A 366 -0.44 0.86 -1.37
N PRO A 367 -1.46 1.62 -0.98
CA PRO A 367 -1.55 3.02 -1.43
C PRO A 367 -0.28 3.79 -1.06
N MET A 368 -0.04 4.94 -1.66
CA MET A 368 0.99 5.87 -1.19
C MET A 368 0.79 6.16 0.30
N ALA A 369 1.87 6.30 1.07
CA ALA A 369 1.86 6.47 2.52
C ALA A 369 1.17 5.34 3.32
N THR A 370 0.96 4.16 2.69
CA THR A 370 0.45 2.98 3.42
C THR A 370 1.28 2.72 4.67
N ASN A 371 0.62 2.28 5.75
CA ASN A 371 1.29 2.08 7.02
C ASN A 371 0.65 0.95 7.84
N ILE A 372 1.49 0.33 8.67
CA ILE A 372 1.09 -0.62 9.70
C ILE A 372 1.43 -0.02 11.05
N GLN A 373 0.47 -0.01 11.97
CA GLN A 373 0.66 0.50 13.33
C GLN A 373 0.26 -0.57 14.33
N PHE A 374 1.13 -0.85 15.30
CA PHE A 374 0.84 -1.66 16.49
C PHE A 374 0.64 -0.69 17.65
N VAL A 375 -0.54 -0.66 18.22
CA VAL A 375 -0.89 0.21 19.34
C VAL A 375 -1.05 -0.65 20.59
N PHE A 376 -0.21 -0.42 21.57
CA PHE A 376 -0.11 -1.23 22.79
C PHE A 376 -0.84 -0.59 23.96
N TYR A 377 -1.51 -1.43 24.75
CA TYR A 377 -2.34 -1.02 25.89
C TYR A 377 -1.97 -1.83 27.12
N ARG A 378 -2.03 -1.20 28.29
CA ARG A 378 -1.87 -1.83 29.61
C ARG A 378 -2.78 -1.16 30.64
N LYS A 379 -3.10 -1.85 31.74
CA LYS A 379 -3.87 -1.29 32.86
C LYS A 379 -3.00 -0.38 33.75
N ASN A 380 -1.76 -0.75 33.95
CA ASN A 380 -0.75 0.01 34.69
C ASN A 380 0.66 -0.46 34.29
N LYS A 381 1.70 0.17 34.79
CA LYS A 381 3.10 -0.15 34.43
C LYS A 381 3.58 -1.54 34.88
N ASN A 382 2.92 -2.14 35.86
CA ASN A 382 3.28 -3.47 36.35
C ASN A 382 2.44 -4.58 35.70
N ASP A 383 1.53 -4.23 34.80
CA ASP A 383 0.67 -5.18 34.11
C ASP A 383 1.53 -6.06 33.16
N LYS A 384 1.50 -7.35 33.40
CA LYS A 384 2.22 -8.34 32.58
C LYS A 384 1.40 -8.79 31.38
N ASP A 385 0.11 -8.51 31.37
CA ASP A 385 -0.79 -8.87 30.28
C ASP A 385 -1.03 -7.68 29.34
N VAL A 386 0.02 -7.31 28.61
CA VAL A 386 -0.04 -6.26 27.60
C VAL A 386 -0.84 -6.77 26.40
N ILE A 387 -1.81 -5.97 26.01
CA ILE A 387 -2.59 -6.19 24.79
C ILE A 387 -2.24 -5.14 23.75
N PHE A 388 -2.53 -5.44 22.48
CA PHE A 388 -2.36 -4.51 21.38
C PHE A 388 -3.44 -4.69 20.34
N LYS A 389 -3.62 -3.71 19.47
CA LYS A 389 -4.30 -3.85 18.19
C LYS A 389 -3.35 -3.49 17.06
N VAL A 390 -3.58 -4.07 15.89
CA VAL A 390 -2.86 -3.72 14.66
C VAL A 390 -3.77 -2.96 13.71
N LEU A 391 -3.22 -1.92 13.10
CA LEU A 391 -3.89 -1.12 12.09
C LEU A 391 -3.17 -1.28 10.75
N LEU A 392 -3.91 -1.49 9.67
CA LEU A 392 -3.44 -1.37 8.30
C LEU A 392 -4.10 -0.12 7.69
N ASN A 393 -3.30 0.81 7.24
CA ASN A 393 -3.80 2.09 6.71
C ASN A 393 -4.70 2.85 7.71
N GLU A 394 -4.35 2.76 9.01
CA GLU A 394 -5.06 3.37 10.14
C GLU A 394 -6.45 2.77 10.46
N ASP A 395 -6.89 1.72 9.75
CA ASP A 395 -8.07 0.92 10.08
C ASP A 395 -7.67 -0.37 10.80
N GLU A 396 -8.51 -0.85 11.73
CA GLU A 396 -8.26 -2.09 12.47
C GLU A 396 -8.15 -3.28 11.53
N ALA A 397 -7.07 -4.04 11.68
CA ALA A 397 -6.80 -5.25 10.91
C ALA A 397 -6.86 -6.50 11.80
N THR A 398 -7.22 -7.63 11.20
CA THR A 398 -7.21 -8.94 11.86
C THR A 398 -5.89 -9.66 11.69
N LEU A 399 -5.56 -10.52 12.67
CA LEU A 399 -4.41 -11.42 12.66
C LEU A 399 -4.90 -12.88 12.70
N PRO A 400 -4.12 -13.86 12.18
CA PRO A 400 -4.48 -15.27 12.21
C PRO A 400 -4.24 -15.92 13.59
N ILE A 401 -4.43 -15.16 14.66
CA ILE A 401 -4.23 -15.56 16.06
C ILE A 401 -5.57 -15.48 16.77
N LYS A 402 -5.89 -16.52 17.55
CA LYS A 402 -7.10 -16.51 18.37
C LYS A 402 -6.98 -15.45 19.47
N THR A 403 -8.05 -14.75 19.73
CA THR A 403 -8.17 -13.80 20.83
C THR A 403 -9.59 -13.84 21.39
N ASP A 404 -9.72 -13.58 22.68
CA ASP A 404 -10.99 -13.41 23.39
C ASP A 404 -11.45 -11.94 23.45
N MET A 405 -10.64 -11.02 22.87
CA MET A 405 -10.83 -9.58 22.99
C MET A 405 -10.80 -8.84 21.62
N ALA A 406 -11.20 -9.49 20.52
CA ALA A 406 -11.12 -8.84 19.19
C ALA A 406 -11.67 -7.40 19.21
N PRO A 407 -11.00 -6.42 18.60
CA PRO A 407 -9.84 -6.49 17.73
C PRO A 407 -8.48 -6.40 18.47
N TYR A 408 -8.45 -6.67 19.77
CA TYR A 408 -7.26 -6.68 20.62
C TYR A 408 -6.69 -8.09 20.69
N TYR A 409 -5.35 -8.18 20.80
CA TYR A 409 -4.59 -9.40 20.89
C TYR A 409 -3.61 -9.35 22.06
N HIS A 410 -3.35 -10.47 22.72
CA HIS A 410 -2.31 -10.55 23.75
C HIS A 410 -0.93 -10.57 23.12
N TRP A 411 -0.04 -9.70 23.59
CA TRP A 411 1.31 -9.57 23.04
C TRP A 411 2.13 -10.85 23.14
N LYS A 412 1.97 -11.60 24.24
CA LYS A 412 2.63 -12.90 24.43
C LYS A 412 2.28 -13.90 23.34
N ASP A 413 1.01 -13.96 22.93
CA ASP A 413 0.53 -14.92 21.92
C ASP A 413 1.00 -14.53 20.52
N PHE A 414 0.99 -13.23 20.21
CA PHE A 414 1.59 -12.69 18.99
C PHE A 414 3.07 -13.08 18.87
N LYS A 415 3.82 -12.82 19.92
CA LYS A 415 5.26 -13.10 19.96
C LYS A 415 5.53 -14.60 19.79
N ALA A 416 4.84 -15.46 20.53
CA ALA A 416 4.99 -16.90 20.41
C ALA A 416 4.67 -17.40 18.99
N TYR A 417 3.58 -16.93 18.39
CA TYR A 417 3.16 -17.31 17.04
C TYR A 417 4.20 -16.90 15.98
N TYR A 418 4.57 -15.62 15.95
CA TYR A 418 5.47 -15.13 14.89
C TYR A 418 6.92 -15.55 15.08
N MET A 419 7.42 -15.68 16.30
CA MET A 419 8.76 -16.22 16.51
C MET A 419 8.85 -17.69 16.03
N LYS A 420 7.81 -18.50 16.27
CA LYS A 420 7.70 -19.85 15.72
C LYS A 420 7.62 -19.82 14.17
N LYS A 421 6.79 -18.95 13.59
CA LYS A 421 6.69 -18.79 12.12
C LYS A 421 8.04 -18.44 11.52
N LEU A 422 8.78 -17.51 12.13
CA LEU A 422 10.08 -17.07 11.65
C LEU A 422 11.18 -18.14 11.83
N SER A 423 11.10 -19.00 12.86
CA SER A 423 12.06 -20.10 13.06
C SER A 423 11.88 -21.25 12.07
N ASN A 424 10.68 -21.39 11.48
CA ASN A 424 10.40 -22.39 10.45
C ASN A 424 10.94 -22.00 9.07
N TYR A 425 11.38 -20.77 8.89
CA TYR A 425 12.04 -20.31 7.66
C TYR A 425 13.54 -20.57 7.77
N ASN A 426 13.94 -21.79 7.36
CA ASN A 426 15.34 -22.22 7.36
C ASN A 426 16.02 -21.75 6.07
N LYS A 427 16.71 -20.61 6.15
CA LYS A 427 17.76 -20.22 5.18
C LYS A 427 18.79 -19.32 5.84
#